data_283211f62c4ea6aa39205bdb3fbba7e2
#
_entry.id   283211f62c4ea6aa39205bdb3fbba7e2
#
_cell.length_a   1.000
_cell.length_b   1.000
_cell.length_c   1.000
_cell.angle_alpha   90.00
_cell.angle_beta   90.00
_cell.angle_gamma   90.00
#
_symmetry.space_group_name_H-M   'P 1'
#
loop_
_entity.id
_entity.type
_entity.pdbx_description
1 polymer ?
#
loop_
_entity_poly.entity_id
_entity_poly.type
_entity_poly.pdbx_seq_one_letter_code
_entity_poly.pdbx_strand_id
1 'polypeptide(L)'
;MVIKYDAEIKDEAILANIDRITNQIFKLLPNREEGVDWETPLQNLIIELAGMDRLLEDHVNLFSILCKLEDLLTLTEPDDFFMFRKIIFECLSQMNEVKKCVTDWNQCANVWNI
;
A
#
# COMPACT_ATOMS: atom_id res chain seq x y z
N MET A 1 24.21 -9.26 16.49
CA MET A 1 23.00 -9.94 16.16
C MET A 1 22.54 -9.63 14.76
N VAL A 2 22.50 -10.65 13.96
CA VAL A 2 22.14 -10.56 12.56
C VAL A 2 20.70 -10.03 12.38
N ILE A 3 19.83 -10.39 13.33
CA ILE A 3 18.41 -10.03 13.29
C ILE A 3 18.20 -8.51 13.31
N LYS A 4 19.00 -7.78 14.07
CA LYS A 4 18.86 -6.33 14.19
C LYS A 4 19.29 -5.62 12.90
N TYR A 5 20.34 -6.11 12.25
CA TYR A 5 20.80 -5.59 10.97
C TYR A 5 19.77 -5.85 9.86
N ASP A 6 19.25 -7.06 9.83
CA ASP A 6 18.25 -7.43 8.84
C ASP A 6 16.98 -6.60 9.02
N ALA A 7 16.60 -6.27 10.26
CA ALA A 7 15.43 -5.45 10.54
C ALA A 7 15.59 -4.03 9.99
N GLU A 8 16.76 -3.40 10.15
CA GLU A 8 17.01 -2.07 9.64
C GLU A 8 16.95 -2.03 8.11
N ILE A 9 17.61 -2.98 7.45
CA ILE A 9 17.58 -3.09 5.99
C ILE A 9 16.17 -3.35 5.49
N LYS A 10 15.42 -4.21 6.18
CA LYS A 10 14.03 -4.51 5.83
C LYS A 10 13.14 -3.29 5.96
N ASP A 11 13.36 -2.48 7.02
CA ASP A 11 12.55 -1.28 7.24
C ASP A 11 12.75 -0.26 6.13
N GLU A 12 13.99 -0.02 5.72
CA GLU A 12 14.28 0.88 4.61
C GLU A 12 13.67 0.36 3.31
N ALA A 13 13.79 -0.93 3.05
CA ALA A 13 13.20 -1.55 1.87
C ALA A 13 11.68 -1.48 1.92
N ILE A 14 11.08 -1.70 3.08
CA ILE A 14 9.63 -1.60 3.26
C ILE A 14 9.15 -0.18 3.01
N LEU A 15 9.83 0.82 3.56
CA LEU A 15 9.47 2.22 3.34
C LEU A 15 9.58 2.62 1.87
N ALA A 16 10.62 2.18 1.19
CA ALA A 16 10.79 2.43 -0.23
C ALA A 16 9.67 1.77 -1.05
N ASN A 17 9.28 0.55 -0.68
CA ASN A 17 8.17 -0.14 -1.33
C ASN A 17 6.83 0.54 -1.06
N ILE A 18 6.62 1.02 0.15
CA ILE A 18 5.39 1.76 0.49
C ILE A 18 5.27 2.99 -0.40
N ASP A 19 6.33 3.77 -0.54
CA ASP A 19 6.33 4.96 -1.39
C ASP A 19 6.07 4.61 -2.86
N ARG A 20 6.71 3.56 -3.35
CA ARG A 20 6.51 3.08 -4.73
C ARG A 20 5.07 2.64 -4.97
N ILE A 21 4.52 1.84 -4.06
CA ILE A 21 3.15 1.33 -4.16
C ILE A 21 2.16 2.49 -4.07
N THR A 22 2.39 3.45 -3.17
CA THR A 22 1.54 4.63 -3.05
C THR A 22 1.47 5.39 -4.36
N ASN A 23 2.60 5.61 -5.01
CA ASN A 23 2.65 6.27 -6.31
C ASN A 23 1.92 5.47 -7.39
N GLN A 24 2.04 4.15 -7.37
CA GLN A 24 1.36 3.29 -8.34
C GLN A 24 -0.16 3.31 -8.14
N ILE A 25 -0.62 3.35 -6.90
CA ILE A 25 -2.05 3.49 -6.61
C ILE A 25 -2.57 4.80 -7.17
N PHE A 26 -1.85 5.90 -6.94
CA PHE A 26 -2.24 7.21 -7.45
C PHE A 26 -2.35 7.21 -8.99
N LYS A 27 -1.41 6.55 -9.67
CA LYS A 27 -1.39 6.51 -11.13
C LYS A 27 -2.58 5.78 -11.75
N LEU A 28 -3.30 4.97 -10.97
CA LEU A 28 -4.48 4.28 -11.47
C LEU A 28 -5.57 5.28 -11.91
N LEU A 29 -5.66 6.43 -11.24
CA LEU A 29 -6.64 7.47 -11.59
C LEU A 29 -6.39 8.06 -12.98
N PRO A 30 -5.22 8.66 -13.27
CA PRO A 30 -5.00 9.22 -14.59
C PRO A 30 -5.00 8.16 -15.68
N ASN A 31 -4.52 6.96 -15.41
CA ASN A 31 -4.54 5.88 -16.39
C ASN A 31 -5.96 5.54 -16.81
N ARG A 32 -6.87 5.43 -15.84
CA ARG A 32 -8.26 5.15 -16.14
C ARG A 32 -8.92 6.30 -16.92
N GLU A 33 -8.66 7.55 -16.51
CA GLU A 33 -9.21 8.72 -17.18
C GLU A 33 -8.76 8.79 -18.65
N GLU A 34 -7.52 8.43 -18.92
CA GLU A 34 -6.93 8.48 -20.27
C GLU A 34 -7.21 7.23 -21.09
N GLY A 35 -7.90 6.25 -20.54
CA GLY A 35 -8.18 5.01 -21.24
C GLY A 35 -6.97 4.09 -21.36
N VAL A 36 -5.95 4.30 -20.53
CA VAL A 36 -4.78 3.44 -20.45
C VAL A 36 -5.10 2.26 -19.54
N ASP A 37 -4.46 1.11 -19.77
CA ASP A 37 -4.65 -0.08 -18.94
C ASP A 37 -4.36 0.24 -17.47
N TRP A 38 -5.36 0.10 -16.63
CA TRP A 38 -5.25 0.27 -15.19
C TRP A 38 -5.49 -1.05 -14.45
N GLU A 39 -6.09 -2.04 -15.12
CA GLU A 39 -6.45 -3.30 -14.48
C GLU A 39 -5.24 -4.19 -14.22
N THR A 40 -4.32 -4.28 -15.17
CA THR A 40 -3.10 -5.09 -15.03
C THR A 40 -2.20 -4.54 -13.92
N PRO A 41 -1.88 -3.23 -13.88
CA PRO A 41 -1.13 -2.68 -12.75
C PRO A 41 -1.84 -2.89 -11.41
N LEU A 42 -3.17 -2.77 -11.38
CA LEU A 42 -3.93 -3.00 -10.15
C LEU A 42 -3.80 -4.43 -9.66
N GLN A 43 -3.91 -5.41 -10.55
CA GLN A 43 -3.73 -6.82 -10.17
C GLN A 43 -2.32 -7.07 -9.61
N ASN A 44 -1.31 -6.46 -10.22
CA ASN A 44 0.06 -6.58 -9.74
C ASN A 44 0.24 -5.95 -8.36
N LEU A 45 -0.42 -4.80 -8.13
CA LEU A 45 -0.40 -4.15 -6.81
C LEU A 45 -1.01 -5.03 -5.73
N ILE A 46 -2.11 -5.70 -6.04
CA ILE A 46 -2.78 -6.60 -5.10
C ILE A 46 -1.81 -7.72 -4.68
N ILE A 47 -1.11 -8.31 -5.64
CA ILE A 47 -0.15 -9.37 -5.36
C ILE A 47 0.99 -8.85 -4.48
N GLU A 48 1.54 -7.69 -4.81
CA GLU A 48 2.64 -7.09 -4.03
C GLU A 48 2.21 -6.75 -2.61
N LEU A 49 1.03 -6.17 -2.45
CA LEU A 49 0.52 -5.81 -1.12
C LEU A 49 0.21 -7.04 -0.29
N ALA A 50 -0.28 -8.12 -0.90
CA ALA A 50 -0.49 -9.37 -0.19
C ALA A 50 0.83 -9.91 0.38
N GLY A 51 1.92 -9.81 -0.38
CA GLY A 51 3.24 -10.17 0.10
C GLY A 51 3.72 -9.28 1.24
N MET A 52 3.50 -7.98 1.12
CA MET A 52 3.86 -7.02 2.16
C MET A 52 3.06 -7.24 3.44
N ASP A 53 1.77 -7.57 3.32
CA ASP A 53 0.91 -7.86 4.47
C ASP A 53 1.47 -9.01 5.29
N ARG A 54 1.98 -10.05 4.63
CA ARG A 54 2.63 -11.18 5.31
C ARG A 54 3.90 -10.75 6.03
N LEU A 55 4.70 -9.87 5.41
CA LEU A 55 5.93 -9.37 6.01
C LEU A 55 5.67 -8.52 7.24
N LEU A 56 4.57 -7.77 7.27
CA LEU A 56 4.18 -6.90 8.37
C LEU A 56 3.21 -7.56 9.33
N GLU A 57 3.13 -8.90 9.31
CA GLU A 57 2.33 -9.71 10.24
C GLU A 57 0.85 -9.31 10.26
N ASP A 58 0.23 -9.31 9.08
CA ASP A 58 -1.20 -9.07 8.91
C ASP A 58 -1.63 -7.69 9.44
N HIS A 59 -0.96 -6.67 8.98
CA HIS A 59 -1.28 -5.30 9.35
C HIS A 59 -2.70 -4.92 8.92
N VAL A 60 -3.52 -4.43 9.87
CA VAL A 60 -4.94 -4.14 9.66
C VAL A 60 -5.16 -3.19 8.48
N ASN A 61 -4.36 -2.13 8.38
CA ASN A 61 -4.51 -1.17 7.28
C ASN A 61 -4.18 -1.78 5.93
N LEU A 62 -3.17 -2.65 5.86
CA LEU A 62 -2.81 -3.32 4.61
C LEU A 62 -3.91 -4.27 4.15
N PHE A 63 -4.50 -5.01 5.08
CA PHE A 63 -5.63 -5.88 4.75
C PHE A 63 -6.81 -5.06 4.21
N SER A 64 -7.12 -3.93 4.84
CA SER A 64 -8.18 -3.05 4.39
C SER A 64 -7.90 -2.50 2.99
N ILE A 65 -6.67 -2.10 2.72
CA ILE A 65 -6.26 -1.62 1.41
C ILE A 65 -6.42 -2.71 0.36
N LEU A 66 -6.01 -3.94 0.68
CA LEU A 66 -6.17 -5.09 -0.23
C LEU A 66 -7.63 -5.29 -0.62
N CYS A 67 -8.54 -5.27 0.36
CA CYS A 67 -9.96 -5.41 0.09
C CYS A 67 -10.47 -4.28 -0.81
N LYS A 68 -10.04 -3.05 -0.57
CA LYS A 68 -10.43 -1.90 -1.38
C LYS A 68 -9.90 -1.99 -2.80
N LEU A 69 -8.65 -2.43 -2.98
CA LEU A 69 -8.08 -2.61 -4.32
C LEU A 69 -8.82 -3.70 -5.10
N GLU A 70 -9.21 -4.78 -4.43
CA GLU A 70 -10.03 -5.82 -5.06
C GLU A 70 -11.39 -5.27 -5.48
N ASP A 71 -12.00 -4.41 -4.66
CA ASP A 71 -13.25 -3.75 -5.01
C ASP A 71 -13.13 -2.90 -6.26
N LEU A 72 -11.97 -2.26 -6.48
CA LEU A 72 -11.73 -1.46 -7.67
C LEU A 72 -11.85 -2.27 -8.95
N LEU A 73 -11.52 -3.56 -8.92
CA LEU A 73 -11.65 -4.43 -10.09
C LEU A 73 -13.10 -4.62 -10.53
N THR A 74 -14.06 -4.39 -9.63
CA THR A 74 -15.48 -4.49 -9.94
C THR A 74 -16.07 -3.20 -10.47
N LEU A 75 -15.35 -2.08 -10.35
CA LEU A 75 -15.82 -0.74 -10.71
C LEU A 75 -15.35 -0.38 -12.13
N THR A 76 -15.84 -1.11 -13.13
CA THR A 76 -15.36 -1.00 -14.51
C THR A 76 -16.21 -0.09 -15.39
N GLU A 77 -17.42 0.27 -14.96
CA GLU A 77 -18.31 1.10 -15.74
C GLU A 77 -17.97 2.59 -15.60
N PRO A 78 -18.29 3.42 -16.62
CA PRO A 78 -18.00 4.86 -16.52
C PRO A 78 -18.66 5.52 -15.33
N ASP A 79 -19.86 5.09 -14.93
CA ASP A 79 -20.60 5.64 -13.81
C ASP A 79 -19.93 5.32 -12.47
N ASP A 80 -19.05 4.32 -12.44
CA ASP A 80 -18.33 3.91 -11.23
C ASP A 80 -17.11 4.78 -10.94
N PHE A 81 -16.75 5.71 -11.83
CA PHE A 81 -15.52 6.48 -11.69
C PHE A 81 -15.46 7.28 -10.38
N PHE A 82 -16.58 7.85 -9.96
CA PHE A 82 -16.63 8.62 -8.72
C PHE A 82 -16.28 7.74 -7.51
N MET A 83 -16.87 6.53 -7.45
CA MET A 83 -16.58 5.59 -6.37
C MET A 83 -15.13 5.08 -6.46
N PHE A 84 -14.65 4.82 -7.67
CA PHE A 84 -13.26 4.43 -7.91
C PHE A 84 -12.30 5.47 -7.34
N ARG A 85 -12.53 6.73 -7.67
CA ARG A 85 -11.71 7.84 -7.17
C ARG A 85 -11.74 7.92 -5.65
N LYS A 86 -12.92 7.78 -5.05
CA LYS A 86 -13.08 7.82 -3.60
C LYS A 86 -12.24 6.72 -2.94
N ILE A 87 -12.32 5.51 -3.45
CA ILE A 87 -11.58 4.38 -2.91
C ILE A 87 -10.07 4.58 -3.06
N ILE A 88 -9.63 5.11 -4.20
CA ILE A 88 -8.21 5.44 -4.41
C ILE A 88 -7.70 6.38 -3.31
N PHE A 89 -8.44 7.46 -3.02
CA PHE A 89 -8.01 8.41 -1.99
C PHE A 89 -8.03 7.78 -0.60
N GLU A 90 -8.97 6.89 -0.32
CA GLU A 90 -8.97 6.15 0.94
C GLU A 90 -7.75 5.25 1.05
N CYS A 91 -7.38 4.57 -0.04
CA CYS A 91 -6.18 3.74 -0.07
C CYS A 91 -4.91 4.57 0.16
N LEU A 92 -4.80 5.73 -0.47
CA LEU A 92 -3.65 6.61 -0.29
C LEU A 92 -3.52 7.08 1.15
N SER A 93 -4.64 7.42 1.78
CA SER A 93 -4.66 7.81 3.18
C SER A 93 -4.20 6.66 4.08
N GLN A 94 -4.69 5.46 3.83
CA GLN A 94 -4.30 4.28 4.60
C GLN A 94 -2.83 3.89 4.38
N MET A 95 -2.31 4.05 3.15
CA MET A 95 -0.89 3.82 2.90
C MET A 95 -0.03 4.79 3.72
N ASN A 96 -0.46 6.03 3.85
CA ASN A 96 0.22 7.00 4.68
C ASN A 96 0.23 6.59 6.16
N GLU A 97 -0.87 6.02 6.64
CA GLU A 97 -0.94 5.48 8.01
C GLU A 97 0.00 4.28 8.18
N VAL A 98 0.09 3.40 7.20
CA VAL A 98 1.03 2.28 7.22
C VAL A 98 2.46 2.80 7.32
N LYS A 99 2.79 3.82 6.53
CA LYS A 99 4.11 4.44 6.55
C LYS A 99 4.45 5.00 7.92
N LYS A 100 3.49 5.69 8.55
CA LYS A 100 3.66 6.22 9.90
C LYS A 100 3.88 5.11 10.92
N CYS A 101 3.11 4.04 10.83
CA CYS A 101 3.25 2.90 11.74
C CYS A 101 4.64 2.28 11.67
N VAL A 102 5.17 2.09 10.46
CA VAL A 102 6.51 1.54 10.27
C VAL A 102 7.56 2.49 10.85
N THR A 103 7.43 3.79 10.59
CA THR A 103 8.35 4.80 11.11
C THR A 103 8.30 4.88 12.63
N ASP A 104 7.10 4.92 13.20
CA ASP A 104 6.90 5.00 14.65
C ASP A 104 7.40 3.74 15.36
N TRP A 105 7.20 2.57 14.72
CA TRP A 105 7.71 1.31 15.24
C TRP A 105 9.22 1.36 15.43
N ASN A 106 9.95 1.93 14.47
CA ASN A 106 11.40 2.09 14.57
C ASN A 106 11.79 3.00 15.72
N GLN A 107 11.06 4.08 15.92
CA GLN A 107 11.31 5.00 17.03
C GLN A 107 10.99 4.34 18.36
N CYS A 108 9.90 3.62 18.46
CA CYS A 108 9.54 2.89 19.66
C CYS A 108 10.56 1.80 19.99
N ALA A 109 11.05 1.09 18.99
CA ALA A 109 12.06 0.06 19.18
C ALA A 109 13.35 0.67 19.74
N ASN A 110 13.73 1.87 19.29
CA ASN A 110 14.91 2.57 19.79
C ASN A 110 14.74 2.98 21.26
N VAL A 111 13.54 3.41 21.64
CA VAL A 111 13.22 3.77 23.02
C VAL A 111 13.30 2.55 23.93
N TRP A 112 12.81 1.41 23.49
CA TRP A 112 12.81 0.19 24.27
C TRP A 112 14.20 -0.41 24.47
N ASN A 113 15.15 -0.06 23.62
CA ASN A 113 16.51 -0.56 23.70
C ASN A 113 17.41 0.25 24.64
N ILE A 114 16.87 1.27 25.26
CA ILE A 114 17.55 2.06 26.30
C ILE A 114 17.37 1.38 27.64
#